data_3c5cd1446c7bde525b0ec05daea18504
#
_entry.id   3c5cd1446c7bde525b0ec05daea18504
#
_cell.length_a   1.000
_cell.length_b   1.000
_cell.length_c   1.000
_cell.angle_alpha   90.00
_cell.angle_beta   90.00
_cell.angle_gamma   90.00
#
_symmetry.space_group_name_H-M   'P 1'
#
loop_
_entity.id
_entity.type
_entity.pdbx_description
1 polymer ?
#
loop_
_entity_poly.entity_id
_entity_poly.type
_entity_poly.pdbx_seq_one_letter_code
_entity_poly.pdbx_strand_id
1 'polypeptide(L)'
;MLNNDEIIIQSIRIAEVKLGKEKFEGLNYCWLALGSEGREEQLLRTDQDNALIYKADPNNPEIKELFLSLAKEVTSMLHNIGFEYCPADMMASNPSWCQSLDEWKITFTKWIENPGEKEIMMCTIFFDYRAVFGDQSLAEHLGEHIFSLLDQQEVFLHLLAKNALENPPPLSFFRNFIVEKNGEHK
;
A
#
# COMPACT_ATOMS: atom_id res chain seq x y z
N MET A 1 24.18 -4.79 0.95
CA MET A 1 22.97 -4.79 1.78
C MET A 1 21.83 -5.06 0.82
N LEU A 2 20.99 -6.08 1.05
CA LEU A 2 19.81 -6.27 0.20
C LEU A 2 18.88 -5.09 0.42
N ASN A 3 18.39 -4.50 -0.68
CA ASN A 3 17.36 -3.46 -0.64
C ASN A 3 16.05 -4.11 -0.15
N ASN A 4 15.21 -3.38 0.57
CA ASN A 4 13.91 -3.86 1.05
C ASN A 4 13.07 -4.45 -0.09
N ASP A 5 13.08 -3.83 -1.26
CA ASP A 5 12.39 -4.34 -2.44
C ASP A 5 12.83 -5.77 -2.82
N GLU A 6 14.13 -6.03 -2.82
CA GLU A 6 14.63 -7.37 -3.14
C GLU A 6 14.16 -8.41 -2.11
N ILE A 7 14.08 -8.03 -0.85
CA ILE A 7 13.56 -8.90 0.21
C ILE A 7 12.07 -9.20 -0.05
N ILE A 8 11.27 -8.18 -0.39
CA ILE A 8 9.85 -8.34 -0.72
C ILE A 8 9.69 -9.23 -1.96
N ILE A 9 10.43 -8.95 -3.04
CA ILE A 9 10.38 -9.71 -4.29
C ILE A 9 10.71 -11.18 -4.04
N GLN A 10 11.76 -11.49 -3.27
CA GLN A 10 12.12 -12.88 -2.97
C GLN A 10 11.06 -13.55 -2.07
N SER A 11 10.48 -12.83 -1.12
CA SER A 11 9.38 -13.34 -0.29
C SER A 11 8.16 -13.71 -1.12
N ILE A 12 7.79 -12.88 -2.11
CA ILE A 12 6.69 -13.17 -3.03
C ILE A 12 6.99 -14.43 -3.86
N ARG A 13 8.18 -14.51 -4.46
CA ARG A 13 8.57 -15.69 -5.26
C ARG A 13 8.57 -16.99 -4.46
N ILE A 14 9.02 -16.94 -3.21
CA ILE A 14 9.00 -18.10 -2.30
C ILE A 14 7.55 -18.47 -1.97
N ALA A 15 6.68 -17.50 -1.71
CA ALA A 15 5.27 -17.73 -1.43
C ALA A 15 4.54 -18.35 -2.63
N GLU A 16 4.79 -17.85 -3.86
CA GLU A 16 4.24 -18.46 -5.08
C GLU A 16 4.63 -19.93 -5.21
N VAL A 17 5.90 -20.25 -5.01
CA VAL A 17 6.39 -21.64 -5.06
C VAL A 17 5.72 -22.51 -3.98
N LYS A 18 5.58 -21.99 -2.76
CA LYS A 18 4.94 -22.70 -1.63
C LYS A 18 3.46 -22.98 -1.87
N LEU A 19 2.76 -22.08 -2.53
CA LEU A 19 1.32 -22.19 -2.83
C LEU A 19 1.02 -22.96 -4.13
N GLY A 20 2.06 -23.24 -4.94
CA GLY A 20 1.97 -23.85 -6.26
C GLY A 20 2.08 -22.77 -7.35
N LYS A 21 3.29 -22.62 -7.89
CA LYS A 21 3.64 -21.58 -8.86
C LYS A 21 2.75 -21.59 -10.09
N GLU A 22 2.29 -22.76 -10.53
CA GLU A 22 1.40 -22.96 -11.64
C GLU A 22 0.04 -22.26 -11.49
N LYS A 23 -0.40 -22.02 -10.25
CA LYS A 23 -1.66 -21.31 -9.95
C LYS A 23 -1.59 -19.82 -10.29
N PHE A 24 -0.38 -19.26 -10.36
CA PHE A 24 -0.13 -17.85 -10.66
C PHE A 24 0.19 -17.61 -12.14
N GLU A 25 0.37 -18.67 -12.94
CA GLU A 25 0.67 -18.55 -14.36
C GLU A 25 -0.50 -17.88 -15.09
N GLY A 26 -0.19 -16.80 -15.83
CA GLY A 26 -1.18 -16.02 -16.58
C GLY A 26 -2.04 -15.08 -15.72
N LEU A 27 -1.85 -15.04 -14.41
CA LEU A 27 -2.50 -14.08 -13.53
C LEU A 27 -1.74 -12.75 -13.50
N ASN A 28 -2.47 -11.64 -13.63
CA ASN A 28 -1.91 -10.30 -13.53
C ASN A 28 -2.20 -9.74 -12.14
N TYR A 29 -1.15 -9.44 -11.39
CA TYR A 29 -1.23 -8.76 -10.11
C TYR A 29 0.00 -7.87 -9.89
N CYS A 30 -0.13 -6.91 -8.98
CA CYS A 30 0.91 -5.99 -8.60
C CYS A 30 0.96 -5.85 -7.07
N TRP A 31 2.14 -6.03 -6.49
CA TRP A 31 2.41 -5.73 -5.09
C TRP A 31 2.86 -4.29 -4.95
N LEU A 32 2.23 -3.55 -4.05
CA LEU A 32 2.52 -2.16 -3.77
C LEU A 32 3.16 -2.00 -2.40
N ALA A 33 4.21 -1.22 -2.32
CA ALA A 33 4.69 -0.60 -1.09
C ALA A 33 3.97 0.73 -0.89
N LEU A 34 3.61 1.07 0.35
CA LEU A 34 2.84 2.25 0.70
C LEU A 34 3.64 3.16 1.66
N GLY A 35 3.18 4.38 1.86
CA GLY A 35 3.71 5.32 2.84
C GLY A 35 5.22 5.53 2.72
N SER A 36 5.96 5.43 3.83
CA SER A 36 7.41 5.65 3.87
C SER A 36 8.18 4.62 3.04
N GLU A 37 7.70 3.37 2.92
CA GLU A 37 8.30 2.37 2.04
C GLU A 37 8.03 2.69 0.56
N GLY A 38 6.86 3.20 0.25
CA GLY A 38 6.52 3.69 -1.10
C GLY A 38 7.44 4.83 -1.54
N ARG A 39 7.82 5.74 -0.65
CA ARG A 39 8.76 6.86 -0.90
C ARG A 39 10.24 6.50 -0.80
N GLU A 40 10.58 5.23 -0.56
CA GLU A 40 11.97 4.76 -0.36
C GLU A 40 12.71 5.47 0.80
N GLU A 41 11.98 5.95 1.81
CA GLU A 41 12.53 6.69 2.95
C GLU A 41 12.91 5.78 4.12
N GLN A 42 12.60 4.49 4.05
CA GLN A 42 12.91 3.53 5.12
C GLN A 42 14.40 3.21 5.17
N LEU A 43 15.07 3.72 6.18
CA LEU A 43 16.50 3.42 6.45
C LEU A 43 16.68 2.13 7.29
N LEU A 44 15.66 1.73 8.02
CA LEU A 44 15.64 0.57 8.90
C LEU A 44 14.39 -0.27 8.56
N ARG A 45 14.36 -1.52 9.09
CA ARG A 45 13.16 -2.35 9.03
C ARG A 45 12.12 -1.73 9.96
N THR A 46 11.06 -1.23 9.38
CA THR A 46 9.92 -0.64 10.05
C THR A 46 8.69 -1.55 9.91
N ASP A 47 7.51 -1.02 10.11
CA ASP A 47 6.25 -1.70 9.85
C ASP A 47 6.02 -1.94 8.36
N GLN A 48 5.12 -2.89 8.10
CA GLN A 48 4.75 -3.30 6.75
C GLN A 48 3.52 -2.51 6.31
N ASP A 49 3.69 -1.58 5.38
CA ASP A 49 2.59 -0.89 4.72
C ASP A 49 2.55 -1.33 3.26
N ASN A 50 1.59 -2.18 2.90
CA ASN A 50 1.53 -2.74 1.56
C ASN A 50 0.11 -3.05 1.11
N ALA A 51 -0.08 -3.14 -0.21
CA ALA A 51 -1.33 -3.52 -0.83
C ALA A 51 -1.09 -4.45 -2.03
N LEU A 52 -2.15 -5.09 -2.49
CA LEU A 52 -2.13 -5.91 -3.69
C LEU A 52 -3.28 -5.51 -4.60
N ILE A 53 -2.94 -5.28 -5.87
CA ILE A 53 -3.91 -5.08 -6.96
C ILE A 53 -3.85 -6.30 -7.85
N TYR A 54 -4.99 -6.83 -8.26
CA TYR A 54 -5.03 -7.90 -9.24
C TYR A 54 -6.10 -7.64 -10.31
N LYS A 55 -5.94 -8.28 -11.46
CA LYS A 55 -6.98 -8.28 -12.49
C LYS A 55 -8.00 -9.36 -12.13
N ALA A 56 -9.26 -8.96 -11.95
CA ALA A 56 -10.33 -9.92 -11.72
C ALA A 56 -10.54 -10.82 -12.95
N ASP A 57 -10.82 -12.08 -12.71
CA ASP A 57 -11.20 -13.04 -13.75
C ASP A 57 -12.60 -13.58 -13.44
N PRO A 58 -13.62 -13.25 -14.26
CA PRO A 58 -14.99 -13.75 -14.05
C PRO A 58 -15.10 -15.27 -14.06
N ASN A 59 -14.14 -15.98 -14.68
CA ASN A 59 -14.09 -17.43 -14.72
C ASN A 59 -13.37 -18.06 -13.50
N ASN A 60 -12.76 -17.22 -12.66
CA ASN A 60 -12.04 -17.66 -11.46
C ASN A 60 -12.47 -16.82 -10.24
N PRO A 61 -13.65 -17.08 -9.65
CA PRO A 61 -14.13 -16.32 -8.49
C PRO A 61 -13.28 -16.52 -7.23
N GLU A 62 -12.47 -17.57 -7.17
CA GLU A 62 -11.58 -17.86 -6.04
C GLU A 62 -10.23 -17.14 -6.13
N ILE A 63 -10.00 -16.32 -7.16
CA ILE A 63 -8.73 -15.63 -7.38
C ILE A 63 -8.35 -14.72 -6.19
N LYS A 64 -9.34 -14.11 -5.55
CA LYS A 64 -9.13 -13.27 -4.36
C LYS A 64 -8.54 -14.07 -3.19
N GLU A 65 -9.06 -15.28 -2.95
CA GLU A 65 -8.57 -16.16 -1.87
C GLU A 65 -7.13 -16.62 -2.14
N LEU A 66 -6.78 -16.84 -3.41
CA LEU A 66 -5.42 -17.16 -3.80
C LEU A 66 -4.46 -15.99 -3.48
N PHE A 67 -4.82 -14.76 -3.84
CA PHE A 67 -4.01 -13.59 -3.55
C PHE A 67 -3.94 -13.24 -2.07
N LEU A 68 -5.03 -13.43 -1.32
CA LEU A 68 -5.01 -13.32 0.14
C LEU A 68 -4.10 -14.35 0.79
N SER A 69 -4.07 -15.59 0.27
CA SER A 69 -3.16 -16.62 0.73
C SER A 69 -1.70 -16.25 0.44
N LEU A 70 -1.42 -15.73 -0.76
CA LEU A 70 -0.10 -15.22 -1.12
C LEU A 70 0.32 -14.10 -0.15
N ALA A 71 -0.54 -13.12 0.05
CA ALA A 71 -0.25 -11.97 0.91
C ALA A 71 0.01 -12.37 2.37
N LYS A 72 -0.74 -13.31 2.91
CA LYS A 72 -0.51 -13.86 4.27
C LYS A 72 0.85 -14.54 4.40
N GLU A 73 1.26 -15.32 3.41
CA GLU A 73 2.57 -15.95 3.41
C GLU A 73 3.70 -14.90 3.31
N VAL A 74 3.56 -13.91 2.45
CA VAL A 74 4.55 -12.84 2.28
C VAL A 74 4.69 -12.01 3.55
N THR A 75 3.59 -11.49 4.11
CA THR A 75 3.62 -10.67 5.32
C THR A 75 4.15 -11.43 6.52
N SER A 76 3.86 -12.74 6.63
CA SER A 76 4.42 -13.61 7.67
C SER A 76 5.94 -13.80 7.49
N MET A 77 6.44 -13.99 6.27
CA MET A 77 7.87 -14.10 6.02
C MET A 77 8.59 -12.79 6.34
N LEU A 78 8.03 -11.66 5.92
CA LEU A 78 8.57 -10.33 6.23
C LEU A 78 8.63 -10.09 7.75
N HIS A 79 7.60 -10.48 8.49
CA HIS A 79 7.60 -10.40 9.95
C HIS A 79 8.72 -11.24 10.58
N ASN A 80 8.90 -12.48 10.13
CA ASN A 80 9.93 -13.38 10.64
C ASN A 80 11.38 -12.88 10.42
N ILE A 81 11.58 -11.99 9.46
CA ILE A 81 12.90 -11.39 9.18
C ILE A 81 13.03 -9.97 9.76
N GLY A 82 12.04 -9.52 10.54
CA GLY A 82 12.10 -8.33 11.38
C GLY A 82 11.38 -7.10 10.85
N PHE A 83 10.44 -7.25 9.91
CA PHE A 83 9.48 -6.19 9.58
C PHE A 83 8.27 -6.34 10.50
N GLU A 84 7.93 -5.33 11.28
CA GLU A 84 6.77 -5.39 12.17
C GLU A 84 5.45 -5.34 11.36
N TYR A 85 4.39 -5.97 11.89
CA TYR A 85 3.07 -5.80 11.29
C TYR A 85 2.58 -4.37 11.47
N CYS A 86 1.93 -3.82 10.44
CA CYS A 86 1.31 -2.50 10.53
C CYS A 86 0.23 -2.47 11.63
N PRO A 87 0.34 -1.57 12.65
CA PRO A 87 -0.66 -1.47 13.71
C PRO A 87 -2.06 -1.11 13.21
N ALA A 88 -2.14 -0.43 12.06
CA ALA A 88 -3.39 -0.06 11.39
C ALA A 88 -3.90 -1.13 10.43
N ASP A 89 -3.25 -2.30 10.37
CA ASP A 89 -3.59 -3.43 9.49
C ASP A 89 -3.68 -3.06 8.00
N MET A 90 -2.82 -2.12 7.57
CA MET A 90 -2.69 -1.69 6.17
C MET A 90 -1.73 -2.60 5.40
N MET A 91 -2.10 -3.86 5.32
CA MET A 91 -1.30 -4.91 4.69
C MET A 91 -2.13 -5.70 3.68
N ALA A 92 -1.50 -6.17 2.62
CA ALA A 92 -2.13 -6.98 1.58
C ALA A 92 -2.78 -8.27 2.11
N SER A 93 -2.40 -8.75 3.30
CA SER A 93 -3.06 -9.86 4.00
C SER A 93 -4.45 -9.52 4.54
N ASN A 94 -4.79 -8.24 4.68
CA ASN A 94 -6.12 -7.76 4.99
C ASN A 94 -6.96 -7.65 3.68
N PRO A 95 -8.17 -8.24 3.60
CA PRO A 95 -9.01 -8.19 2.41
C PRO A 95 -9.31 -6.78 1.88
N SER A 96 -9.27 -5.76 2.75
CA SER A 96 -9.46 -4.36 2.34
C SER A 96 -8.27 -3.78 1.56
N TRP A 97 -7.09 -4.40 1.67
CA TRP A 97 -5.85 -4.00 1.00
C TRP A 97 -5.42 -5.01 -0.08
N CYS A 98 -6.24 -6.05 -0.33
CA CYS A 98 -6.08 -7.02 -1.41
C CYS A 98 -7.34 -7.00 -2.27
N GLN A 99 -7.34 -6.20 -3.33
CA GLN A 99 -8.53 -5.94 -4.14
C GLN A 99 -8.19 -6.05 -5.63
N SER A 100 -9.22 -6.36 -6.43
CA SER A 100 -9.11 -6.21 -7.88
C SER A 100 -8.97 -4.73 -8.28
N LEU A 101 -8.47 -4.45 -9.47
CA LEU A 101 -8.37 -3.09 -9.99
C LEU A 101 -9.73 -2.37 -9.97
N ASP A 102 -10.80 -3.08 -10.31
CA ASP A 102 -12.15 -2.49 -10.32
C ASP A 102 -12.66 -2.21 -8.90
N GLU A 103 -12.40 -3.11 -7.93
CA GLU A 103 -12.72 -2.87 -6.51
C GLU A 103 -11.93 -1.67 -5.97
N TRP A 104 -10.63 -1.55 -6.32
CA TRP A 104 -9.82 -0.40 -5.94
C TRP A 104 -10.35 0.92 -6.52
N LYS A 105 -10.75 0.92 -7.80
CA LYS A 105 -11.38 2.10 -8.42
C LYS A 105 -12.65 2.51 -7.68
N ILE A 106 -13.51 1.57 -7.32
CA ILE A 106 -14.72 1.84 -6.53
C ILE A 106 -14.35 2.39 -5.14
N THR A 107 -13.34 1.82 -4.50
CA THR A 107 -12.87 2.24 -3.18
C THR A 107 -12.39 3.70 -3.22
N PHE A 108 -11.53 4.06 -4.17
CA PHE A 108 -11.04 5.43 -4.31
C PHE A 108 -12.14 6.41 -4.72
N THR A 109 -13.05 6.01 -5.59
CA THR A 109 -14.21 6.85 -5.93
C THR A 109 -15.00 7.21 -4.67
N LYS A 110 -15.29 6.22 -3.80
CA LYS A 110 -16.00 6.47 -2.54
C LYS A 110 -15.23 7.39 -1.60
N TRP A 111 -13.91 7.19 -1.46
CA TRP A 111 -13.06 8.00 -0.56
C TRP A 111 -12.96 9.46 -1.03
N ILE A 112 -12.85 9.66 -2.33
CA ILE A 112 -12.68 11.00 -2.92
C ILE A 112 -14.01 11.75 -3.00
N GLU A 113 -15.12 11.07 -3.33
CA GLU A 113 -16.44 11.68 -3.42
C GLU A 113 -17.09 11.95 -2.05
N ASN A 114 -16.72 11.14 -1.02
CA ASN A 114 -17.29 11.29 0.33
C ASN A 114 -16.15 11.38 1.37
N PRO A 115 -15.36 12.46 1.34
CA PRO A 115 -14.15 12.57 2.15
C PRO A 115 -14.50 12.84 3.63
N GLY A 116 -14.20 11.86 4.50
CA GLY A 116 -14.11 12.02 5.94
C GLY A 116 -12.65 12.00 6.42
N GLU A 117 -12.42 12.18 7.71
CA GLU A 117 -11.06 12.17 8.30
C GLU A 117 -10.34 10.85 8.00
N LYS A 118 -11.05 9.73 8.11
CA LYS A 118 -10.51 8.40 7.82
C LYS A 118 -10.12 8.23 6.35
N GLU A 119 -10.98 8.65 5.45
CA GLU A 119 -10.77 8.55 4.01
C GLU A 119 -9.59 9.42 3.56
N ILE A 120 -9.47 10.62 4.10
CA ILE A 120 -8.32 11.51 3.86
C ILE A 120 -7.02 10.87 4.36
N MET A 121 -7.01 10.30 5.57
CA MET A 121 -5.85 9.59 6.10
C MET A 121 -5.45 8.41 5.21
N MET A 122 -6.41 7.58 4.80
CA MET A 122 -6.16 6.42 3.91
C MET A 122 -5.59 6.87 2.56
N CYS A 123 -6.16 7.92 1.96
CA CYS A 123 -5.63 8.48 0.72
C CYS A 123 -4.21 9.03 0.88
N THR A 124 -3.92 9.73 1.98
CA THR A 124 -2.58 10.28 2.24
C THR A 124 -1.51 9.19 2.26
N ILE A 125 -1.81 8.05 2.90
CA ILE A 125 -0.88 6.92 2.98
C ILE A 125 -0.77 6.22 1.61
N PHE A 126 -1.90 6.01 0.94
CA PHE A 126 -1.92 5.29 -0.33
C PHE A 126 -1.32 6.10 -1.48
N PHE A 127 -1.41 7.42 -1.49
CA PHE A 127 -0.87 8.24 -2.60
C PHE A 127 0.66 8.13 -2.76
N ASP A 128 1.34 7.66 -1.74
CA ASP A 128 2.77 7.35 -1.80
C ASP A 128 3.04 5.91 -2.30
N TYR A 129 2.05 5.26 -2.95
CA TYR A 129 2.24 3.90 -3.43
C TYR A 129 3.29 3.78 -4.54
N ARG A 130 3.99 2.66 -4.53
CA ARG A 130 4.97 2.29 -5.53
C ARG A 130 4.85 0.80 -5.86
N ALA A 131 4.86 0.47 -7.15
CA ALA A 131 4.88 -0.90 -7.61
C ALA A 131 6.25 -1.54 -7.32
N VAL A 132 6.26 -2.66 -6.58
CA VAL A 132 7.48 -3.40 -6.22
C VAL A 132 7.63 -4.67 -7.04
N PHE A 133 6.52 -5.36 -7.32
CA PHE A 133 6.53 -6.64 -8.04
C PHE A 133 5.25 -6.83 -8.87
N GLY A 134 5.39 -7.49 -10.01
CA GLY A 134 4.27 -7.90 -10.85
C GLY A 134 3.96 -6.92 -12.00
N ASP A 135 2.70 -6.86 -12.40
CA ASP A 135 2.22 -6.05 -13.52
C ASP A 135 1.99 -4.59 -13.10
N GLN A 136 2.98 -3.73 -13.37
CA GLN A 136 2.96 -2.31 -13.03
C GLN A 136 1.81 -1.54 -13.71
N SER A 137 1.31 -2.03 -14.85
CA SER A 137 0.20 -1.38 -15.55
C SER A 137 -1.07 -1.30 -14.71
N LEU A 138 -1.27 -2.23 -13.77
CA LEU A 138 -2.39 -2.18 -12.83
C LEU A 138 -2.31 -0.96 -11.89
N ALA A 139 -1.12 -0.66 -11.41
CA ALA A 139 -0.86 0.52 -10.57
C ALA A 139 -1.03 1.82 -11.37
N GLU A 140 -0.55 1.85 -12.61
CA GLU A 140 -0.69 2.98 -13.52
C GLU A 140 -2.17 3.27 -13.83
N HIS A 141 -2.96 2.26 -14.20
CA HIS A 141 -4.39 2.41 -14.47
C HIS A 141 -5.19 2.86 -13.23
N LEU A 142 -4.77 2.44 -12.02
CA LEU A 142 -5.36 2.94 -10.79
C LEU A 142 -5.02 4.42 -10.60
N GLY A 143 -3.76 4.81 -10.83
CA GLY A 143 -3.31 6.21 -10.76
C GLY A 143 -4.05 7.12 -11.72
N GLU A 144 -4.21 6.71 -12.97
CA GLU A 144 -5.00 7.44 -13.98
C GLU A 144 -6.45 7.66 -13.52
N HIS A 145 -7.08 6.62 -12.95
CA HIS A 145 -8.43 6.73 -12.41
C HIS A 145 -8.50 7.73 -11.26
N ILE A 146 -7.59 7.63 -10.28
CA ILE A 146 -7.50 8.57 -9.15
C ILE A 146 -7.34 10.00 -9.67
N PHE A 147 -6.42 10.21 -10.60
CA PHE A 147 -6.14 11.52 -11.15
C PHE A 147 -7.36 12.13 -11.85
N SER A 148 -8.11 11.30 -12.60
CA SER A 148 -9.35 11.74 -13.28
C SER A 148 -10.45 12.19 -12.32
N LEU A 149 -10.47 11.65 -11.10
CA LEU A 149 -11.45 12.04 -10.08
C LEU A 149 -11.09 13.40 -9.43
N LEU A 150 -9.80 13.65 -9.22
CA LEU A 150 -9.32 14.83 -8.47
C LEU A 150 -9.67 16.16 -9.14
N ASP A 151 -9.72 16.20 -10.46
CA ASP A 151 -10.02 17.43 -11.23
C ASP A 151 -11.37 18.08 -10.88
N GLN A 152 -12.30 17.34 -10.28
CA GLN A 152 -13.65 17.80 -9.97
C GLN A 152 -13.98 17.82 -8.47
N GLN A 153 -12.98 17.56 -7.61
CA GLN A 153 -13.20 17.33 -6.17
C GLN A 153 -12.48 18.36 -5.30
N GLU A 154 -12.88 19.62 -5.41
CA GLU A 154 -12.30 20.75 -4.64
C GLU A 154 -12.37 20.52 -3.12
N VAL A 155 -13.48 19.95 -2.62
CA VAL A 155 -13.65 19.67 -1.17
C VAL A 155 -12.61 18.66 -0.70
N PHE A 156 -12.41 17.58 -1.44
CA PHE A 156 -11.39 16.57 -1.13
C PHE A 156 -9.99 17.19 -1.11
N LEU A 157 -9.63 17.95 -2.15
CA LEU A 157 -8.32 18.61 -2.23
C LEU A 157 -8.11 19.60 -1.08
N HIS A 158 -9.15 20.34 -0.69
CA HIS A 158 -9.07 21.25 0.47
C HIS A 158 -8.82 20.48 1.77
N LEU A 159 -9.54 19.38 2.01
CA LEU A 159 -9.36 18.56 3.20
C LEU A 159 -7.99 17.86 3.23
N LEU A 160 -7.51 17.40 2.08
CA LEU A 160 -6.18 16.81 1.95
C LEU A 160 -5.08 17.84 2.27
N ALA A 161 -5.19 19.05 1.72
CA ALA A 161 -4.26 20.13 2.03
C ALA A 161 -4.31 20.54 3.51
N LYS A 162 -5.50 20.62 4.10
CA LYS A 162 -5.68 20.88 5.54
C LYS A 162 -4.98 19.80 6.37
N ASN A 163 -5.19 18.52 6.07
CA ASN A 163 -4.54 17.41 6.77
C ASN A 163 -3.00 17.51 6.70
N ALA A 164 -2.46 17.86 5.55
CA ALA A 164 -1.01 18.06 5.39
C ALA A 164 -0.46 19.23 6.23
N LEU A 165 -1.23 20.31 6.38
CA LEU A 165 -0.84 21.47 7.19
C LEU A 165 -0.96 21.20 8.70
N GLU A 166 -1.93 20.41 9.13
CA GLU A 166 -2.13 20.01 10.53
C GLU A 166 -1.11 18.96 11.01
N ASN A 167 -0.49 18.24 10.07
CA ASN A 167 0.57 17.27 10.33
C ASN A 167 1.90 17.73 9.69
N PRO A 168 2.48 18.86 10.11
CA PRO A 168 3.73 19.33 9.56
C PRO A 168 4.86 18.33 9.87
N PRO A 169 5.87 18.21 8.98
CA PRO A 169 7.03 17.39 9.28
C PRO A 169 7.70 17.86 10.58
N PRO A 170 8.24 16.93 11.39
CA PRO A 170 8.84 17.23 12.69
C PRO A 170 10.17 17.97 12.52
N LEU A 171 10.11 19.24 12.16
CA LEU A 171 11.26 20.11 12.01
C LEU A 171 11.42 21.04 13.19
N SER A 172 12.64 21.15 13.75
CA SER A 172 12.96 22.18 14.73
C SER A 172 12.94 23.57 14.08
N PHE A 173 12.91 24.62 14.91
CA PHE A 173 12.99 26.02 14.47
C PHE A 173 14.18 26.29 13.54
N PHE A 174 15.26 25.52 13.65
CA PHE A 174 16.45 25.58 12.77
C PHE A 174 16.42 24.58 11.60
N ARG A 175 15.26 24.04 11.24
CA ARG A 175 15.08 23.04 10.16
C ARG A 175 15.82 21.70 10.38
N ASN A 176 16.15 21.36 11.62
CA ASN A 176 16.64 20.03 11.97
C ASN A 176 15.48 19.11 12.32
N PHE A 177 15.58 17.84 11.93
CA PHE A 177 14.57 16.84 12.31
C PHE A 177 14.53 16.67 13.84
N ILE A 178 13.32 16.68 14.39
CA ILE A 178 13.08 16.31 15.78
C ILE A 178 12.82 14.81 15.79
N VAL A 179 13.69 14.05 16.45
CA VAL A 179 13.50 12.62 16.65
C VAL A 179 12.76 12.41 17.96
N GLU A 180 11.57 11.81 17.89
CA GLU A 180 10.85 11.40 19.10
C GLU A 180 11.63 10.30 19.83
N LYS A 181 11.95 10.54 21.09
CA LYS A 181 12.48 9.51 21.98
C LYS A 181 11.34 8.97 22.84
N ASN A 182 11.00 7.70 22.61
CA ASN A 182 10.07 6.93 23.45
C ASN A 182 8.60 7.42 23.47
N GLY A 183 8.07 7.97 22.38
CA GLY A 183 6.64 8.31 22.29
C GLY A 183 6.18 9.43 23.22
N GLU A 184 7.08 10.20 23.82
CA GLU A 184 6.76 11.41 24.56
C GLU A 184 7.02 12.63 23.68
N HIS A 185 5.94 13.34 23.33
CA HIS A 185 6.02 14.67 22.73
C HIS A 185 6.75 15.62 23.68
N LYS A 186 7.87 16.13 23.27
CA LYS A 186 8.53 17.28 23.88
C LYS A 186 8.67 18.40 22.88
#